data_1f920667c3987ed888d508538e754b2a
#
_entry.id   1f920667c3987ed888d508538e754b2a
#
_cell.length_a   1.000
_cell.length_b   1.000
_cell.length_c   1.000
_cell.angle_alpha   90.00
_cell.angle_beta   90.00
_cell.angle_gamma   90.00
#
_symmetry.space_group_name_H-M   'P 1'
#
loop_
_entity.id
_entity.type
_entity.pdbx_description
1 polymer ?
#
loop_
_entity_poly.entity_id
_entity_poly.type
_entity_poly.pdbx_seq_one_letter_code
_entity_poly.pdbx_strand_id
1 'polypeptide(L)'
;MLYLFYYCLLSPPYYFFTSHIQDFDYENKDQEELSFVSQGNRLSGTLLTPQHKTPSAVIVVIHGDGPQDRYSNGGYNPLFNTFLDANIAIFSWDKAGIGDSQGNWLHQSMEARAEEAVAALKLMQLRYPEVQVGFLGFSQAGWVIPIAASQSQPAFSVIIGGAVNWREQGQYYQKLRYEQQGKTPDEIIQLLAKEQKENDDIFGLHGTKDRTRRNDMSEDRFNFVVKNYLSDSSSYLRKMNGRILAVWGNNDLNVNAQLNACRYRAILNTHHQADIVVFPHASHGLLRVPEFNYQLESDWPIYRQLQFLWAGRKAYTEGSLPLIIDWIKNKNPDFSPYNMDCNL
;
A
#
# COMPACT_ATOMS: atom_id res chain seq x y z
N MET A 1 23.20 -41.84 -27.80
CA MET A 1 21.77 -41.66 -27.52
C MET A 1 21.44 -41.28 -26.06
N LEU A 2 22.42 -41.44 -25.13
CA LEU A 2 22.19 -41.03 -23.70
C LEU A 2 22.51 -39.56 -23.40
N TYR A 3 23.28 -38.86 -24.23
CA TYR A 3 23.68 -37.47 -23.99
C TYR A 3 22.59 -36.43 -24.36
N LEU A 4 21.65 -36.76 -25.23
CA LEU A 4 20.54 -35.85 -25.60
C LEU A 4 19.41 -35.84 -24.56
N PHE A 5 19.27 -36.90 -23.77
CA PHE A 5 18.23 -36.95 -22.70
C PHE A 5 18.60 -36.14 -21.45
N TYR A 6 19.91 -35.93 -21.23
CA TYR A 6 20.39 -35.19 -20.06
C TYR A 6 20.19 -33.66 -20.21
N TYR A 7 20.24 -33.15 -21.44
CA TYR A 7 20.02 -31.72 -21.70
C TYR A 7 18.55 -31.30 -21.71
N CYS A 8 17.63 -32.21 -22.02
CA CYS A 8 16.18 -31.89 -22.02
C CYS A 8 15.52 -31.92 -20.64
N LEU A 9 16.14 -32.54 -19.62
CA LEU A 9 15.57 -32.65 -18.28
C LEU A 9 16.03 -31.55 -17.29
N LEU A 10 17.10 -30.83 -17.60
CA LEU A 10 17.66 -29.82 -16.68
C LEU A 10 17.42 -28.36 -17.10
N SER A 11 17.13 -28.07 -18.36
CA SER A 11 17.00 -26.68 -18.82
C SER A 11 15.63 -26.02 -18.56
N PRO A 12 14.48 -26.65 -18.71
CA PRO A 12 13.20 -25.96 -18.48
C PRO A 12 12.94 -25.63 -17.00
N PRO A 13 13.14 -26.52 -16.02
CA PRO A 13 12.88 -26.19 -14.63
C PRO A 13 13.91 -25.19 -14.05
N TYR A 14 15.15 -25.18 -14.54
CA TYR A 14 16.17 -24.24 -14.08
C TYR A 14 15.92 -22.82 -14.58
N TYR A 15 15.49 -22.68 -15.83
CA TYR A 15 15.14 -21.38 -16.42
C TYR A 15 13.87 -20.79 -15.79
N PHE A 16 12.90 -21.64 -15.44
CA PHE A 16 11.70 -21.21 -14.71
C PHE A 16 12.03 -20.77 -13.28
N PHE A 17 12.91 -21.45 -12.59
CA PHE A 17 13.28 -21.14 -11.22
C PHE A 17 14.06 -19.82 -11.14
N THR A 18 15.03 -19.61 -12.04
CA THR A 18 15.86 -18.40 -12.08
C THR A 18 15.08 -17.17 -12.49
N SER A 19 14.08 -17.27 -13.37
CA SER A 19 13.32 -16.11 -13.84
C SER A 19 12.44 -15.46 -12.76
N HIS A 20 12.02 -16.22 -11.74
CA HIS A 20 11.17 -15.70 -10.66
C HIS A 20 11.96 -15.20 -9.46
N ILE A 21 13.09 -15.81 -9.15
CA ILE A 21 14.00 -15.31 -8.11
C ILE A 21 14.56 -13.94 -8.48
N GLN A 22 14.80 -13.66 -9.76
CA GLN A 22 15.25 -12.35 -10.25
C GLN A 22 14.24 -11.21 -9.98
N ASP A 23 12.98 -11.53 -9.70
CA ASP A 23 12.00 -10.51 -9.27
C ASP A 23 12.27 -10.00 -7.84
N PHE A 24 13.16 -10.67 -7.07
CA PHE A 24 13.46 -10.31 -5.68
C PHE A 24 14.83 -9.66 -5.48
N ASP A 25 15.62 -9.50 -6.53
CA ASP A 25 16.90 -8.81 -6.50
C ASP A 25 16.93 -7.58 -7.43
N TYR A 26 17.94 -6.75 -7.26
CA TYR A 26 18.15 -5.54 -8.04
C TYR A 26 19.51 -5.50 -8.72
N GLU A 27 20.11 -6.67 -9.05
CA GLU A 27 21.44 -6.77 -9.64
C GLU A 27 21.58 -5.96 -10.95
N ASN A 28 20.50 -5.87 -11.72
CA ASN A 28 20.44 -5.13 -12.99
C ASN A 28 19.75 -3.77 -12.84
N LYS A 29 19.83 -3.13 -11.67
CA LYS A 29 19.26 -1.82 -11.37
C LYS A 29 20.29 -0.97 -10.66
N ASP A 30 20.26 0.32 -10.90
CA ASP A 30 21.09 1.24 -10.12
C ASP A 30 20.41 1.52 -8.78
N GLN A 31 21.19 1.48 -7.71
CA GLN A 31 20.74 1.67 -6.35
C GLN A 31 21.53 2.80 -5.71
N GLU A 32 20.86 3.78 -5.14
CA GLU A 32 21.49 4.89 -4.44
C GLU A 32 20.86 5.10 -3.07
N GLU A 33 21.66 5.00 -2.02
CA GLU A 33 21.23 5.29 -0.66
C GLU A 33 21.09 6.80 -0.48
N LEU A 34 19.90 7.21 -0.05
CA LEU A 34 19.57 8.61 0.20
C LEU A 34 19.00 8.77 1.61
N SER A 35 19.18 9.96 2.17
CA SER A 35 18.51 10.32 3.41
C SER A 35 17.91 11.72 3.32
N PHE A 36 16.85 11.93 4.07
CA PHE A 36 16.22 13.24 4.22
C PHE A 36 15.80 13.45 5.68
N VAL A 37 15.47 14.67 6.03
CA VAL A 37 15.06 15.02 7.39
C VAL A 37 13.58 15.41 7.38
N SER A 38 12.82 14.82 8.30
CA SER A 38 11.45 15.21 8.61
C SER A 38 11.25 15.22 10.13
N GLN A 39 10.65 16.28 10.63
CA GLN A 39 10.38 16.47 12.08
C GLN A 39 11.61 16.21 12.99
N GLY A 40 12.80 16.59 12.52
CA GLY A 40 14.06 16.41 13.26
C GLY A 40 14.66 15.01 13.18
N ASN A 41 13.98 14.03 12.58
CA ASN A 41 14.50 12.68 12.36
C ASN A 41 15.13 12.57 10.96
N ARG A 42 16.31 11.94 10.89
CA ARG A 42 16.91 11.50 9.62
C ARG A 42 16.28 10.17 9.22
N LEU A 43 15.68 10.17 8.04
CA LEU A 43 15.08 8.99 7.44
C LEU A 43 15.96 8.49 6.30
N SER A 44 16.16 7.19 6.22
CA SER A 44 17.02 6.53 5.26
C SER A 44 16.20 5.74 4.25
N GLY A 45 16.55 5.83 2.98
CA GLY A 45 15.85 5.15 1.91
C GLY A 45 16.76 4.85 0.73
N THR A 46 16.25 4.13 -0.24
CA THR A 46 16.95 3.79 -1.48
C THR A 46 16.18 4.33 -2.67
N LEU A 47 16.88 5.00 -3.56
CA LEU A 47 16.43 5.31 -4.89
C LEU A 47 16.86 4.17 -5.83
N LEU A 48 15.89 3.48 -6.38
CA LEU A 48 16.07 2.45 -7.40
C LEU A 48 15.79 3.06 -8.77
N THR A 49 16.72 2.90 -9.73
CA THR A 49 16.53 3.40 -11.09
C THR A 49 16.84 2.34 -12.14
N PRO A 50 16.15 2.38 -13.29
CA PRO A 50 16.52 1.56 -14.44
C PRO A 50 17.94 1.91 -14.90
N GLN A 51 18.76 0.92 -15.22
CA GLN A 51 20.13 1.16 -15.69
C GLN A 51 20.15 1.97 -16.98
N HIS A 52 21.09 2.94 -17.06
CA HIS A 52 21.44 3.68 -18.26
C HIS A 52 20.30 4.44 -18.95
N LYS A 53 19.21 4.76 -18.21
CA LYS A 53 18.05 5.49 -18.77
C LYS A 53 17.55 6.53 -17.79
N THR A 54 17.17 7.69 -18.31
CA THR A 54 16.35 8.64 -17.56
C THR A 54 14.97 8.00 -17.33
N PRO A 55 14.48 7.91 -16.09
CA PRO A 55 13.17 7.33 -15.82
C PRO A 55 12.05 8.19 -16.43
N SER A 56 10.97 7.54 -16.89
CA SER A 56 9.79 8.23 -17.42
C SER A 56 8.90 8.82 -16.33
N ALA A 57 9.01 8.30 -15.11
CA ALA A 57 8.36 8.78 -13.91
C ALA A 57 9.15 8.32 -12.68
N VAL A 58 8.91 8.97 -11.53
CA VAL A 58 9.44 8.57 -10.22
C VAL A 58 8.28 8.35 -9.26
N ILE A 59 8.24 7.18 -8.64
CA ILE A 59 7.31 6.84 -7.56
C ILE A 59 7.99 7.09 -6.21
N VAL A 60 7.33 7.83 -5.33
CA VAL A 60 7.63 7.97 -3.91
C VAL A 60 6.68 7.04 -3.15
N VAL A 61 7.21 6.00 -2.50
CA VAL A 61 6.41 4.92 -1.90
C VAL A 61 5.96 5.28 -0.50
N ILE A 62 4.66 5.14 -0.22
CA ILE A 62 4.06 5.37 1.10
C ILE A 62 3.58 4.04 1.68
N HIS A 63 4.23 3.60 2.75
CA HIS A 63 3.94 2.32 3.39
C HIS A 63 2.56 2.25 4.06
N GLY A 64 2.04 1.03 4.15
CA GLY A 64 0.87 0.68 4.96
C GLY A 64 1.12 0.75 6.48
N ASP A 65 0.28 0.08 7.27
CA ASP A 65 0.48 -0.06 8.72
C ASP A 65 1.65 -1.01 9.03
N GLY A 66 2.14 -0.97 10.27
CA GLY A 66 3.21 -1.83 10.75
C GLY A 66 4.62 -1.27 10.59
N PRO A 67 5.63 -1.99 11.12
CA PRO A 67 7.03 -1.63 11.09
C PRO A 67 7.65 -1.99 9.73
N GLN A 68 7.42 -1.15 8.73
CA GLN A 68 7.83 -1.40 7.34
C GLN A 68 9.22 -0.82 7.08
N ASP A 69 10.14 -1.67 6.61
CA ASP A 69 11.36 -1.21 5.94
C ASP A 69 11.05 -0.78 4.50
N ARG A 70 12.04 -0.20 3.82
CA ARG A 70 11.91 0.32 2.45
C ARG A 70 11.47 -0.70 1.41
N TYR A 71 11.58 -1.99 1.70
CA TYR A 71 11.21 -3.11 0.82
C TYR A 71 10.01 -3.92 1.34
N SER A 72 9.43 -3.54 2.50
CA SER A 72 8.40 -4.33 3.18
C SER A 72 8.83 -5.79 3.38
N ASN A 73 10.01 -5.98 4.01
CA ASN A 73 10.64 -7.30 4.21
C ASN A 73 10.79 -8.09 2.88
N GLY A 74 11.03 -7.41 1.77
CA GLY A 74 11.13 -8.00 0.43
C GLY A 74 9.79 -8.21 -0.28
N GLY A 75 8.67 -8.00 0.38
CA GLY A 75 7.34 -8.15 -0.22
C GLY A 75 7.06 -7.22 -1.40
N TYR A 76 7.74 -6.06 -1.45
CA TYR A 76 7.62 -5.12 -2.56
C TYR A 76 8.55 -5.42 -3.75
N ASN A 77 9.54 -6.30 -3.61
CA ASN A 77 10.55 -6.49 -4.64
C ASN A 77 9.97 -6.84 -6.02
N PRO A 78 9.01 -7.78 -6.16
CA PRO A 78 8.43 -8.07 -7.47
C PRO A 78 7.65 -6.89 -8.07
N LEU A 79 6.98 -6.10 -7.22
CA LEU A 79 6.30 -4.88 -7.63
C LEU A 79 7.29 -3.85 -8.15
N PHE A 80 8.35 -3.56 -7.37
CA PHE A 80 9.37 -2.58 -7.72
C PHE A 80 10.09 -2.96 -9.01
N ASN A 81 10.49 -4.21 -9.16
CA ASN A 81 11.10 -4.69 -10.40
C ASN A 81 10.17 -4.53 -11.61
N THR A 82 8.87 -4.75 -11.43
CA THR A 82 7.90 -4.54 -12.51
C THR A 82 7.84 -3.07 -12.96
N PHE A 83 7.88 -2.11 -12.03
CA PHE A 83 7.93 -0.68 -12.35
C PHE A 83 9.28 -0.27 -12.96
N LEU A 84 10.39 -0.76 -12.42
CA LEU A 84 11.73 -0.50 -12.94
C LEU A 84 11.89 -0.99 -14.38
N ASP A 85 11.39 -2.20 -14.69
CA ASP A 85 11.38 -2.74 -16.06
C ASP A 85 10.51 -1.90 -17.01
N ALA A 86 9.49 -1.23 -16.48
CA ALA A 86 8.68 -0.27 -17.21
C ALA A 86 9.32 1.14 -17.30
N ASN A 87 10.60 1.31 -16.93
CA ASN A 87 11.30 2.58 -16.90
C ASN A 87 10.72 3.62 -15.92
N ILE A 88 10.24 3.15 -14.75
CA ILE A 88 9.76 4.01 -13.65
C ILE A 88 10.72 3.83 -12.48
N ALA A 89 11.30 4.91 -11.98
CA ALA A 89 12.16 4.90 -10.80
C ALA A 89 11.33 4.86 -9.51
N ILE A 90 11.93 4.35 -8.43
CA ILE A 90 11.26 4.18 -7.14
C ILE A 90 12.14 4.75 -6.03
N PHE A 91 11.58 5.62 -5.22
CA PHE A 91 12.15 6.03 -3.95
C PHE A 91 11.31 5.50 -2.80
N SER A 92 11.92 4.67 -1.98
CA SER A 92 11.31 4.08 -0.78
C SER A 92 12.24 4.22 0.41
N TRP A 93 11.68 4.46 1.61
CA TRP A 93 12.48 4.63 2.84
C TRP A 93 11.94 3.80 3.99
N ASP A 94 12.78 3.51 4.95
CA ASP A 94 12.43 2.85 6.19
C ASP A 94 11.56 3.79 7.03
N LYS A 95 10.43 3.30 7.55
CA LYS A 95 9.62 4.09 8.48
C LYS A 95 10.44 4.53 9.68
N ALA A 96 10.04 5.61 10.34
CA ALA A 96 10.71 6.13 11.52
C ALA A 96 10.97 5.03 12.57
N GLY A 97 12.23 4.84 12.95
CA GLY A 97 12.68 3.82 13.90
C GLY A 97 12.81 2.41 13.33
N ILE A 98 12.71 2.23 12.02
CA ILE A 98 12.93 0.97 11.31
C ILE A 98 14.21 1.08 10.49
N GLY A 99 14.94 -0.03 10.36
CA GLY A 99 16.20 -0.07 9.60
C GLY A 99 17.16 1.03 10.02
N ASP A 100 17.57 1.87 9.07
CA ASP A 100 18.52 2.97 9.29
C ASP A 100 17.84 4.32 9.60
N SER A 101 16.51 4.37 9.70
CA SER A 101 15.75 5.58 9.99
C SER A 101 15.66 5.85 11.49
N GLN A 102 15.83 7.12 11.88
CA GLN A 102 15.66 7.58 13.25
C GLN A 102 14.18 7.74 13.62
N GLY A 103 13.87 7.80 14.92
CA GLY A 103 12.55 8.07 15.44
C GLY A 103 11.78 6.82 15.86
N ASN A 104 10.44 6.91 15.84
CA ASN A 104 9.52 5.80 16.14
C ASN A 104 8.22 6.02 15.39
N TRP A 105 7.86 5.13 14.47
CA TRP A 105 6.65 5.22 13.67
C TRP A 105 5.36 5.20 14.49
N LEU A 106 5.36 4.58 15.66
CA LEU A 106 4.22 4.59 16.60
C LEU A 106 4.00 5.96 17.27
N HIS A 107 4.96 6.87 17.19
CA HIS A 107 4.79 8.24 17.66
C HIS A 107 4.17 9.18 16.61
N GLN A 108 3.92 8.71 15.41
CA GLN A 108 3.45 9.54 14.29
C GLN A 108 1.92 9.56 14.17
N SER A 109 1.39 10.71 13.81
CA SER A 109 0.05 10.82 13.22
C SER A 109 0.10 10.65 11.70
N MET A 110 -1.07 10.59 11.04
CA MET A 110 -1.14 10.57 9.58
C MET A 110 -0.58 11.86 8.97
N GLU A 111 -0.77 13.01 9.65
CA GLU A 111 -0.19 14.30 9.27
C GLU A 111 1.34 14.27 9.35
N ALA A 112 1.91 13.73 10.42
CA ALA A 112 3.36 13.59 10.58
C ALA A 112 3.97 12.74 9.46
N ARG A 113 3.32 11.63 9.10
CA ARG A 113 3.71 10.79 7.97
C ARG A 113 3.55 11.50 6.63
N ALA A 114 2.53 12.37 6.49
CA ALA A 114 2.36 13.17 5.29
C ALA A 114 3.48 14.21 5.11
N GLU A 115 3.99 14.79 6.20
CA GLU A 115 5.16 15.66 6.14
C GLU A 115 6.42 14.92 5.64
N GLU A 116 6.62 13.66 6.06
CA GLU A 116 7.68 12.80 5.50
C GLU A 116 7.49 12.59 4.00
N ALA A 117 6.28 12.27 3.58
CA ALA A 117 5.94 12.06 2.17
C ALA A 117 6.20 13.32 1.33
N VAL A 118 5.84 14.51 1.85
CA VAL A 118 6.12 15.80 1.18
C VAL A 118 7.62 16.06 1.09
N ALA A 119 8.40 15.77 2.14
CA ALA A 119 9.85 15.93 2.11
C ALA A 119 10.50 14.99 1.09
N ALA A 120 10.09 13.74 1.04
CA ALA A 120 10.54 12.75 0.06
C ALA A 120 10.17 13.15 -1.39
N LEU A 121 8.94 13.64 -1.60
CA LEU A 121 8.49 14.14 -2.90
C LEU A 121 9.39 15.30 -3.38
N LYS A 122 9.64 16.29 -2.51
CA LYS A 122 10.50 17.44 -2.83
C LYS A 122 11.92 17.01 -3.18
N LEU A 123 12.48 16.04 -2.43
CA LEU A 123 13.80 15.49 -2.72
C LEU A 123 13.85 14.92 -4.15
N MET A 124 12.85 14.13 -4.53
CA MET A 124 12.78 13.55 -5.86
C MET A 124 12.48 14.57 -6.96
N GLN A 125 11.65 15.57 -6.72
CA GLN A 125 11.38 16.66 -7.67
C GLN A 125 12.61 17.52 -7.94
N LEU A 126 13.43 17.79 -6.92
CA LEU A 126 14.71 18.50 -7.09
C LEU A 126 15.71 17.68 -7.90
N ARG A 127 15.72 16.38 -7.74
CA ARG A 127 16.62 15.49 -8.47
C ARG A 127 16.19 15.23 -9.91
N TYR A 128 14.89 15.25 -10.17
CA TYR A 128 14.28 14.96 -11.47
C TYR A 128 13.31 16.06 -11.89
N PRO A 129 13.80 17.30 -12.16
CA PRO A 129 12.92 18.46 -12.40
C PRO A 129 12.05 18.34 -13.65
N GLU A 130 12.48 17.54 -14.64
CA GLU A 130 11.75 17.33 -15.90
C GLU A 130 10.94 16.02 -15.93
N VAL A 131 10.93 15.25 -14.83
CA VAL A 131 10.26 13.95 -14.75
C VAL A 131 9.04 14.04 -13.84
N GLN A 132 7.98 13.35 -14.19
CA GLN A 132 6.80 13.26 -13.32
C GLN A 132 7.15 12.51 -12.03
N VAL A 133 7.00 13.17 -10.88
CA VAL A 133 7.18 12.58 -9.55
C VAL A 133 5.83 12.52 -8.85
N GLY A 134 5.46 11.35 -8.34
CA GLY A 134 4.19 11.15 -7.66
C GLY A 134 4.26 10.10 -6.57
N PHE A 135 3.13 9.90 -5.90
CA PHE A 135 2.99 8.94 -4.81
C PHE A 135 2.43 7.60 -5.30
N LEU A 136 2.83 6.51 -4.66
CA LEU A 136 2.14 5.24 -4.66
C LEU A 136 2.17 4.69 -3.24
N GLY A 137 1.02 4.24 -2.74
CA GLY A 137 1.02 3.68 -1.39
C GLY A 137 -0.15 2.74 -1.13
N PHE A 138 -0.01 1.98 -0.05
CA PHE A 138 -0.91 0.89 0.31
C PHE A 138 -1.64 1.16 1.62
N SER A 139 -2.91 0.70 1.72
CA SER A 139 -3.64 0.58 2.98
C SER A 139 -3.68 1.91 3.75
N GLN A 140 -2.93 2.03 4.86
CA GLN A 140 -2.80 3.23 5.69
C GLN A 140 -2.34 4.47 4.90
N ALA A 141 -1.67 4.29 3.76
CA ALA A 141 -1.33 5.37 2.84
C ALA A 141 -2.58 6.11 2.30
N GLY A 142 -3.77 5.50 2.36
CA GLY A 142 -5.06 6.11 2.03
C GLY A 142 -5.44 7.29 2.93
N TRP A 143 -4.81 7.45 4.11
CA TRP A 143 -4.92 8.68 4.93
C TRP A 143 -3.73 9.61 4.72
N VAL A 144 -2.55 9.08 4.48
CA VAL A 144 -1.31 9.85 4.35
C VAL A 144 -1.22 10.59 3.01
N ILE A 145 -1.45 9.89 1.89
CA ILE A 145 -1.34 10.48 0.54
C ILE A 145 -2.31 11.64 0.33
N PRO A 146 -3.60 11.56 0.72
CA PRO A 146 -4.49 12.71 0.57
C PRO A 146 -4.02 13.96 1.31
N ILE A 147 -3.49 13.80 2.53
CA ILE A 147 -2.90 14.93 3.28
C ILE A 147 -1.68 15.47 2.53
N ALA A 148 -0.73 14.62 2.17
CA ALA A 148 0.49 15.03 1.48
C ALA A 148 0.20 15.71 0.13
N ALA A 149 -0.70 15.13 -0.68
CA ALA A 149 -1.06 15.68 -1.98
C ALA A 149 -1.88 16.97 -1.90
N SER A 150 -2.61 17.20 -0.80
CA SER A 150 -3.29 18.48 -0.58
C SER A 150 -2.33 19.63 -0.22
N GLN A 151 -1.11 19.30 0.23
CA GLN A 151 -0.10 20.25 0.71
C GLN A 151 1.12 20.37 -0.24
N SER A 152 1.11 19.59 -1.32
CA SER A 152 2.21 19.53 -2.29
C SER A 152 1.68 19.43 -3.72
N GLN A 153 2.57 19.31 -4.69
CA GLN A 153 2.22 19.21 -6.12
C GLN A 153 2.80 17.91 -6.72
N PRO A 154 2.29 16.72 -6.33
CA PRO A 154 2.66 15.50 -7.01
C PRO A 154 2.04 15.50 -8.43
N ALA A 155 2.75 14.95 -9.40
CA ALA A 155 2.20 14.77 -10.74
C ALA A 155 1.05 13.74 -10.74
N PHE A 156 1.13 12.75 -9.86
CA PHE A 156 0.14 11.69 -9.69
C PHE A 156 0.15 11.12 -8.27
N SER A 157 -0.96 10.48 -7.89
CA SER A 157 -1.09 9.70 -6.67
C SER A 157 -1.82 8.39 -6.96
N VAL A 158 -1.20 7.26 -6.63
CA VAL A 158 -1.80 5.92 -6.71
C VAL A 158 -2.06 5.42 -5.28
N ILE A 159 -3.31 5.16 -4.95
CA ILE A 159 -3.74 4.68 -3.62
C ILE A 159 -4.29 3.27 -3.78
N ILE A 160 -3.65 2.28 -3.18
CA ILE A 160 -4.05 0.87 -3.25
C ILE A 160 -4.64 0.45 -1.91
N GLY A 161 -5.89 -0.02 -1.90
CA GLY A 161 -6.58 -0.51 -0.71
C GLY A 161 -6.78 0.56 0.36
N GLY A 162 -6.93 1.83 -0.02
CA GLY A 162 -7.14 2.93 0.92
C GLY A 162 -8.56 2.95 1.50
N ALA A 163 -8.69 3.24 2.80
CA ALA A 163 -9.97 3.50 3.43
C ALA A 163 -10.17 5.01 3.66
N VAL A 164 -11.43 5.46 3.66
CA VAL A 164 -11.78 6.86 3.98
C VAL A 164 -11.74 7.09 5.48
N ASN A 165 -12.42 6.25 6.27
CA ASN A 165 -12.59 6.42 7.70
C ASN A 165 -11.96 5.25 8.47
N TRP A 166 -11.10 5.55 9.45
CA TRP A 166 -10.37 4.56 10.25
C TRP A 166 -11.31 3.65 11.06
N ARG A 167 -12.31 4.22 11.73
CA ARG A 167 -13.23 3.47 12.61
C ARG A 167 -14.02 2.43 11.81
N GLU A 168 -14.54 2.84 10.66
CA GLU A 168 -15.31 1.94 9.79
C GLU A 168 -14.43 0.86 9.16
N GLN A 169 -13.19 1.22 8.79
CA GLN A 169 -12.22 0.23 8.32
C GLN A 169 -11.93 -0.80 9.42
N GLY A 170 -11.71 -0.35 10.66
CA GLY A 170 -11.49 -1.25 11.79
C GLY A 170 -12.66 -2.20 12.04
N GLN A 171 -13.89 -1.73 11.90
CA GLN A 171 -15.09 -2.58 12.03
C GLN A 171 -15.18 -3.63 10.92
N TYR A 172 -14.92 -3.24 9.66
CA TYR A 172 -14.90 -4.18 8.56
C TYR A 172 -13.83 -5.26 8.75
N TYR A 173 -12.62 -4.84 9.12
CA TYR A 173 -11.50 -5.73 9.41
C TYR A 173 -11.86 -6.75 10.50
N GLN A 174 -12.44 -6.28 11.61
CA GLN A 174 -12.80 -7.11 12.75
C GLN A 174 -14.00 -8.03 12.44
N LYS A 175 -14.96 -7.55 11.66
CA LYS A 175 -16.07 -8.38 11.15
C LYS A 175 -15.53 -9.63 10.45
N LEU A 176 -14.60 -9.45 9.50
CA LEU A 176 -14.04 -10.58 8.75
C LEU A 176 -13.22 -11.52 9.64
N ARG A 177 -12.53 -10.99 10.66
CA ARG A 177 -11.85 -11.83 11.68
C ARG A 177 -12.84 -12.69 12.45
N TYR A 178 -13.98 -12.15 12.85
CA TYR A 178 -15.03 -12.91 13.53
C TYR A 178 -15.69 -13.97 12.62
N GLU A 179 -15.92 -13.65 11.35
CA GLU A 179 -16.38 -14.60 10.35
C GLU A 179 -15.43 -15.79 10.20
N GLN A 180 -14.12 -15.52 10.11
CA GLN A 180 -13.08 -16.56 10.05
C GLN A 180 -13.01 -17.41 11.33
N GLN A 181 -13.40 -16.86 12.48
CA GLN A 181 -13.51 -17.56 13.76
C GLN A 181 -14.82 -18.37 13.89
N GLY A 182 -15.68 -18.36 12.88
CA GLY A 182 -16.95 -19.08 12.85
C GLY A 182 -18.05 -18.48 13.72
N LYS A 183 -17.97 -17.18 14.04
CA LYS A 183 -19.03 -16.48 14.76
C LYS A 183 -20.28 -16.34 13.91
N THR A 184 -21.45 -16.42 14.55
CA THR A 184 -22.73 -16.18 13.88
C THR A 184 -22.93 -14.69 13.55
N PRO A 185 -23.77 -14.34 12.56
CA PRO A 185 -24.06 -12.96 12.24
C PRO A 185 -24.54 -12.13 13.44
N ASP A 186 -25.40 -12.69 14.29
CA ASP A 186 -25.92 -12.00 15.49
C ASP A 186 -24.81 -11.74 16.53
N GLU A 187 -23.93 -12.73 16.77
CA GLU A 187 -22.76 -12.57 17.63
C GLU A 187 -21.84 -11.47 17.09
N ILE A 188 -21.60 -11.45 15.77
CA ILE A 188 -20.73 -10.45 15.14
C ILE A 188 -21.29 -9.04 15.34
N ILE A 189 -22.60 -8.84 15.11
CA ILE A 189 -23.24 -7.53 15.31
C ILE A 189 -23.07 -7.06 16.76
N GLN A 190 -23.30 -7.95 17.73
CA GLN A 190 -23.18 -7.61 19.16
C GLN A 190 -21.73 -7.29 19.55
N LEU A 191 -20.77 -8.09 19.09
CA LEU A 191 -19.34 -7.90 19.37
C LEU A 191 -18.84 -6.59 18.78
N LEU A 192 -19.16 -6.31 17.52
CA LEU A 192 -18.76 -5.08 16.85
C LEU A 192 -19.35 -3.84 17.53
N ALA A 193 -20.63 -3.87 17.91
CA ALA A 193 -21.27 -2.75 18.60
C ALA A 193 -20.62 -2.49 19.98
N LYS A 194 -20.32 -3.57 20.72
CA LYS A 194 -19.62 -3.50 22.01
C LYS A 194 -18.22 -2.90 21.84
N GLU A 195 -17.41 -3.45 20.93
CA GLU A 195 -16.04 -2.97 20.68
C GLU A 195 -16.01 -1.51 20.20
N GLN A 196 -16.92 -1.14 19.32
CA GLN A 196 -17.02 0.24 18.87
C GLN A 196 -17.30 1.18 20.03
N LYS A 197 -18.28 0.83 20.88
CA LYS A 197 -18.59 1.64 22.06
C LYS A 197 -17.40 1.75 22.99
N GLU A 198 -16.71 0.65 23.29
CA GLU A 198 -15.52 0.65 24.16
C GLU A 198 -14.37 1.48 23.57
N ASN A 199 -14.13 1.36 22.26
CA ASN A 199 -13.12 2.16 21.57
C ASN A 199 -13.48 3.64 21.53
N ASP A 200 -14.74 4.00 21.27
CA ASP A 200 -15.21 5.39 21.30
C ASP A 200 -15.12 6.01 22.71
N ASP A 201 -15.44 5.23 23.76
CA ASP A 201 -15.30 5.65 25.16
C ASP A 201 -13.85 5.92 25.55
N ILE A 202 -12.87 5.29 24.86
CA ILE A 202 -11.45 5.48 25.13
C ILE A 202 -10.81 6.46 24.13
N PHE A 203 -10.97 6.22 22.83
CA PHE A 203 -10.22 6.88 21.76
C PHE A 203 -11.04 7.96 21.02
N GLY A 204 -12.36 8.00 21.19
CA GLY A 204 -13.24 8.97 20.54
C GLY A 204 -12.91 10.42 20.92
N LEU A 205 -13.59 11.40 20.30
CA LEU A 205 -13.29 12.83 20.51
C LEU A 205 -13.31 13.21 22.00
N HIS A 206 -14.29 12.71 22.74
CA HIS A 206 -14.46 12.93 24.19
C HIS A 206 -14.07 11.70 25.02
N GLY A 207 -13.33 10.74 24.41
CA GLY A 207 -12.90 9.53 25.07
C GLY A 207 -11.89 9.81 26.20
N THR A 208 -11.84 8.91 27.18
CA THR A 208 -11.05 9.07 28.40
C THR A 208 -9.54 9.06 28.17
N LYS A 209 -9.06 8.48 27.08
CA LYS A 209 -7.63 8.19 26.82
C LYS A 209 -6.98 7.38 27.94
N ASP A 210 -7.77 6.59 28.65
CA ASP A 210 -7.32 5.78 29.77
C ASP A 210 -6.68 4.48 29.27
N ARG A 211 -5.35 4.42 29.33
CA ARG A 211 -4.56 3.28 28.89
C ARG A 211 -4.84 2.02 29.72
N THR A 212 -5.24 2.16 31.00
CA THR A 212 -5.50 0.98 31.86
C THR A 212 -6.64 0.11 31.35
N ARG A 213 -7.50 0.64 30.50
CA ARG A 213 -8.59 -0.07 29.82
C ARG A 213 -8.13 -0.87 28.59
N ARG A 214 -6.89 -0.73 28.15
CA ARG A 214 -6.30 -1.39 26.97
C ARG A 214 -4.92 -1.97 27.29
N ASN A 215 -4.88 -2.87 28.25
CA ASN A 215 -3.67 -3.59 28.65
C ASN A 215 -3.17 -4.59 27.58
N ASP A 216 -3.97 -4.84 26.56
CA ASP A 216 -3.66 -5.63 25.36
C ASP A 216 -2.70 -4.90 24.37
N MET A 217 -2.45 -3.59 24.60
CA MET A 217 -1.58 -2.78 23.76
C MET A 217 -0.34 -2.31 24.52
N SER A 218 0.81 -2.19 23.81
CA SER A 218 1.94 -1.42 24.32
C SER A 218 1.58 0.05 24.48
N GLU A 219 2.32 0.81 25.27
CA GLU A 219 2.11 2.23 25.44
C GLU A 219 2.21 3.00 24.12
N ASP A 220 3.24 2.72 23.32
CA ASP A 220 3.42 3.35 22.02
C ASP A 220 2.26 3.04 21.07
N ARG A 221 1.79 1.78 21.03
CA ARG A 221 0.63 1.41 20.19
C ARG A 221 -0.64 2.09 20.65
N PHE A 222 -0.87 2.20 21.96
CA PHE A 222 -2.00 2.93 22.51
C PHE A 222 -1.96 4.41 22.08
N ASN A 223 -0.81 5.07 22.24
CA ASN A 223 -0.62 6.47 21.87
C ASN A 223 -0.76 6.68 20.35
N PHE A 224 -0.33 5.73 19.54
CA PHE A 224 -0.57 5.73 18.09
C PHE A 224 -2.07 5.70 17.76
N VAL A 225 -2.83 4.83 18.42
CA VAL A 225 -4.29 4.75 18.22
C VAL A 225 -4.96 6.03 18.69
N VAL A 226 -4.59 6.59 19.85
CA VAL A 226 -5.12 7.88 20.34
C VAL A 226 -4.98 8.99 19.29
N LYS A 227 -3.82 9.05 18.60
CA LYS A 227 -3.56 10.08 17.57
C LYS A 227 -4.36 9.88 16.30
N ASN A 228 -4.62 8.63 15.93
CA ASN A 228 -5.08 8.28 14.59
C ASN A 228 -6.52 7.74 14.53
N TYR A 229 -7.14 7.43 15.65
CA TYR A 229 -8.46 6.77 15.73
C TYR A 229 -9.57 7.53 14.97
N LEU A 230 -9.48 8.85 14.92
CA LEU A 230 -10.44 9.71 14.24
C LEU A 230 -10.01 10.09 12.82
N SER A 231 -9.01 9.43 12.25
CA SER A 231 -8.55 9.74 10.90
C SER A 231 -9.67 9.53 9.88
N ASP A 232 -9.91 10.57 9.09
CA ASP A 232 -10.85 10.60 7.97
C ASP A 232 -10.24 11.40 6.82
N SER A 233 -10.10 10.76 5.66
CA SER A 233 -9.43 11.36 4.51
C SER A 233 -10.36 12.23 3.64
N SER A 234 -11.67 12.29 3.93
CA SER A 234 -12.67 12.92 3.06
C SER A 234 -12.35 14.38 2.71
N SER A 235 -11.91 15.16 3.70
CA SER A 235 -11.61 16.57 3.51
C SER A 235 -10.35 16.81 2.69
N TYR A 236 -9.37 15.92 2.84
CA TYR A 236 -8.09 15.98 2.13
C TYR A 236 -8.21 15.44 0.71
N LEU A 237 -8.98 14.37 0.49
CA LEU A 237 -9.28 13.84 -0.85
C LEU A 237 -9.83 14.93 -1.78
N ARG A 238 -10.76 15.78 -1.29
CA ARG A 238 -11.31 16.90 -2.08
C ARG A 238 -10.28 17.95 -2.47
N LYS A 239 -9.15 18.00 -1.77
CA LYS A 239 -8.10 19.03 -1.94
C LYS A 239 -6.82 18.48 -2.57
N MET A 240 -6.81 17.20 -2.97
CA MET A 240 -5.63 16.62 -3.58
C MET A 240 -5.27 17.34 -4.87
N ASN A 241 -3.98 17.53 -5.08
CA ASN A 241 -3.39 17.99 -6.33
C ASN A 241 -2.89 16.79 -7.16
N GLY A 242 -2.76 16.99 -8.47
CA GLY A 242 -2.30 15.99 -9.41
C GLY A 242 -3.37 14.97 -9.80
N ARG A 243 -3.00 14.02 -10.67
CA ARG A 243 -3.88 12.93 -11.08
C ARG A 243 -4.04 11.91 -9.97
N ILE A 244 -5.20 11.31 -9.84
CA ILE A 244 -5.50 10.33 -8.78
C ILE A 244 -5.94 9.01 -9.42
N LEU A 245 -5.30 7.91 -9.03
CA LEU A 245 -5.76 6.55 -9.29
C LEU A 245 -5.98 5.86 -7.94
N ALA A 246 -7.21 5.49 -7.65
CA ALA A 246 -7.54 4.74 -6.45
C ALA A 246 -7.97 3.32 -6.84
N VAL A 247 -7.33 2.31 -6.22
CA VAL A 247 -7.41 0.91 -6.64
C VAL A 247 -7.70 0.00 -5.47
N TRP A 248 -8.61 -0.96 -5.64
CA TRP A 248 -8.90 -2.02 -4.66
C TRP A 248 -8.98 -3.38 -5.33
N GLY A 249 -8.75 -4.43 -4.56
CA GLY A 249 -9.18 -5.77 -4.90
C GLY A 249 -10.59 -6.05 -4.37
N ASN A 250 -11.46 -6.70 -5.14
CA ASN A 250 -12.83 -6.98 -4.69
C ASN A 250 -12.91 -8.01 -3.56
N ASN A 251 -11.84 -8.78 -3.34
CA ASN A 251 -11.71 -9.76 -2.26
C ASN A 251 -10.83 -9.24 -1.10
N ASP A 252 -10.66 -7.93 -1.00
CA ASP A 252 -9.90 -7.30 0.07
C ASP A 252 -10.47 -7.67 1.45
N LEU A 253 -9.64 -8.29 2.31
CA LEU A 253 -10.04 -8.71 3.66
C LEU A 253 -9.77 -7.63 4.72
N ASN A 254 -9.12 -6.53 4.34
CA ASN A 254 -8.68 -5.48 5.26
C ASN A 254 -9.53 -4.22 5.12
N VAL A 255 -9.99 -3.91 3.91
CA VAL A 255 -10.75 -2.72 3.58
C VAL A 255 -11.97 -3.11 2.72
N ASN A 256 -13.14 -2.59 3.06
CA ASN A 256 -14.33 -2.78 2.23
C ASN A 256 -14.15 -2.04 0.89
N ALA A 257 -13.74 -2.79 -0.14
CA ALA A 257 -13.44 -2.25 -1.46
C ALA A 257 -14.63 -1.51 -2.06
N GLN A 258 -15.82 -2.11 -2.05
CA GLN A 258 -17.03 -1.52 -2.64
C GLN A 258 -17.40 -0.21 -1.95
N LEU A 259 -17.49 -0.21 -0.63
CA LEU A 259 -17.83 0.98 0.15
C LEU A 259 -16.84 2.12 -0.10
N ASN A 260 -15.53 1.82 -0.03
CA ASN A 260 -14.51 2.86 -0.16
C ASN A 260 -14.38 3.37 -1.60
N ALA A 261 -14.44 2.50 -2.62
CA ALA A 261 -14.43 2.92 -4.01
C ALA A 261 -15.61 3.86 -4.33
N CYS A 262 -16.81 3.55 -3.84
CA CYS A 262 -17.98 4.41 -4.03
C CYS A 262 -17.86 5.75 -3.28
N ARG A 263 -17.28 5.74 -2.09
CA ARG A 263 -17.00 6.99 -1.35
C ARG A 263 -15.95 7.85 -2.05
N TYR A 264 -14.86 7.25 -2.52
CA TYR A 264 -13.86 7.98 -3.31
C TYR A 264 -14.50 8.60 -4.54
N ARG A 265 -15.34 7.85 -5.28
CA ARG A 265 -16.07 8.37 -6.44
C ARG A 265 -16.97 9.55 -6.08
N ALA A 266 -17.72 9.46 -4.98
CA ALA A 266 -18.59 10.53 -4.51
C ALA A 266 -17.80 11.77 -4.05
N ILE A 267 -16.66 11.57 -3.36
CA ILE A 267 -15.82 12.65 -2.84
C ILE A 267 -15.07 13.36 -3.97
N LEU A 268 -14.59 12.60 -4.96
CA LEU A 268 -13.77 13.07 -6.07
C LEU A 268 -14.59 13.40 -7.33
N ASN A 269 -15.91 13.46 -7.26
CA ASN A 269 -16.79 13.68 -8.40
C ASN A 269 -16.55 15.00 -9.15
N THR A 270 -15.94 15.98 -8.49
CA THR A 270 -15.54 17.27 -9.07
C THR A 270 -14.05 17.31 -9.46
N HIS A 271 -13.30 16.27 -9.20
CA HIS A 271 -11.88 16.19 -9.54
C HIS A 271 -11.73 15.68 -10.98
N HIS A 272 -11.21 16.52 -11.87
CA HIS A 272 -11.19 16.25 -13.31
C HIS A 272 -10.26 15.10 -13.75
N GLN A 273 -9.42 14.58 -12.86
CA GLN A 273 -8.39 13.58 -13.16
C GLN A 273 -8.34 12.50 -12.06
N ALA A 274 -9.49 11.94 -11.71
CA ALA A 274 -9.59 10.86 -10.74
C ALA A 274 -10.20 9.62 -11.37
N ASP A 275 -9.46 8.51 -11.34
CA ASP A 275 -9.86 7.19 -11.81
C ASP A 275 -9.98 6.24 -10.62
N ILE A 276 -11.08 5.46 -10.57
CA ILE A 276 -11.42 4.56 -9.46
C ILE A 276 -11.68 3.18 -10.01
N VAL A 277 -10.89 2.21 -9.55
CA VAL A 277 -10.80 0.87 -10.11
C VAL A 277 -10.93 -0.19 -9.02
N VAL A 278 -11.75 -1.22 -9.25
CA VAL A 278 -11.82 -2.40 -8.40
C VAL A 278 -11.52 -3.64 -9.22
N PHE A 279 -10.38 -4.28 -8.94
CA PHE A 279 -9.97 -5.49 -9.63
C PHE A 279 -10.73 -6.72 -9.12
N PRO A 280 -11.34 -7.51 -10.02
CA PRO A 280 -11.90 -8.80 -9.65
C PRO A 280 -10.79 -9.78 -9.23
N HIS A 281 -11.10 -10.71 -8.32
CA HIS A 281 -10.18 -11.75 -7.85
C HIS A 281 -8.83 -11.22 -7.34
N ALA A 282 -8.84 -10.05 -6.72
CA ALA A 282 -7.68 -9.40 -6.13
C ALA A 282 -7.85 -9.22 -4.62
N SER A 283 -6.75 -9.42 -3.88
CA SER A 283 -6.64 -9.20 -2.44
C SER A 283 -6.32 -7.74 -2.10
N HIS A 284 -6.10 -7.44 -0.81
CA HIS A 284 -5.72 -6.11 -0.32
C HIS A 284 -4.48 -5.51 -1.01
N GLY A 285 -3.47 -6.34 -1.29
CA GLY A 285 -2.25 -5.95 -2.00
C GLY A 285 -2.29 -6.19 -3.51
N LEU A 286 -3.47 -6.38 -4.10
CA LEU A 286 -3.68 -6.75 -5.50
C LEU A 286 -3.08 -8.10 -5.89
N LEU A 287 -2.86 -8.99 -4.92
CA LEU A 287 -2.41 -10.35 -5.18
C LEU A 287 -3.59 -11.24 -5.57
N ARG A 288 -3.30 -12.31 -6.31
CA ARG A 288 -4.31 -13.26 -6.79
C ARG A 288 -5.02 -13.99 -5.65
N VAL A 289 -6.33 -14.16 -5.82
CA VAL A 289 -7.22 -14.90 -4.94
C VAL A 289 -7.60 -16.23 -5.63
N PRO A 290 -7.64 -17.37 -4.91
CA PRO A 290 -7.56 -17.49 -3.44
C PRO A 290 -6.13 -17.64 -2.88
N GLU A 291 -5.10 -17.72 -3.71
CA GLU A 291 -3.76 -18.16 -3.30
C GLU A 291 -3.13 -17.27 -2.23
N PHE A 292 -3.29 -15.94 -2.36
CA PHE A 292 -2.59 -14.94 -1.56
C PHE A 292 -3.55 -13.99 -0.83
N ASN A 293 -4.74 -14.49 -0.44
CA ASN A 293 -5.75 -13.69 0.23
C ASN A 293 -5.75 -13.94 1.74
N TYR A 294 -4.90 -13.26 2.46
CA TYR A 294 -4.75 -13.32 3.90
C TYR A 294 -4.83 -11.92 4.50
N GLN A 295 -5.39 -11.83 5.69
CA GLN A 295 -5.56 -10.55 6.38
C GLN A 295 -4.24 -10.04 6.97
N LEU A 296 -3.44 -10.94 7.53
CA LEU A 296 -2.14 -10.64 8.11
C LEU A 296 -1.04 -11.46 7.41
N GLU A 297 0.17 -10.92 7.39
CA GLU A 297 1.34 -11.65 6.93
C GLU A 297 1.59 -12.93 7.76
N SER A 298 1.37 -12.85 9.08
CA SER A 298 1.46 -14.00 9.99
C SER A 298 0.45 -15.12 9.70
N ASP A 299 -0.62 -14.83 8.99
CA ASP A 299 -1.64 -15.82 8.61
C ASP A 299 -1.20 -16.65 7.39
N TRP A 300 -0.11 -16.24 6.70
CA TRP A 300 0.39 -16.96 5.53
C TRP A 300 1.09 -18.25 5.92
N PRO A 301 0.61 -19.42 5.50
CA PRO A 301 1.34 -20.66 5.70
C PRO A 301 2.62 -20.68 4.87
N ILE A 302 3.65 -21.36 5.36
CA ILE A 302 4.98 -21.38 4.74
C ILE A 302 4.96 -21.74 3.24
N TYR A 303 4.08 -22.68 2.85
CA TYR A 303 3.98 -23.07 1.44
C TYR A 303 3.46 -21.94 0.54
N ARG A 304 2.65 -21.02 1.07
CA ARG A 304 2.19 -19.83 0.33
C ARG A 304 3.27 -18.77 0.23
N GLN A 305 4.08 -18.62 1.26
CA GLN A 305 5.26 -17.76 1.21
C GLN A 305 6.24 -18.26 0.13
N LEU A 306 6.52 -19.57 0.10
CA LEU A 306 7.34 -20.19 -0.95
C LEU A 306 6.70 -20.06 -2.34
N GLN A 307 5.37 -20.18 -2.44
CA GLN A 307 4.64 -19.98 -3.69
C GLN A 307 4.75 -18.53 -4.18
N PHE A 308 4.71 -17.54 -3.26
CA PHE A 308 4.90 -16.14 -3.60
C PHE A 308 6.32 -15.88 -4.13
N LEU A 309 7.33 -16.41 -3.46
CA LEU A 309 8.73 -16.33 -3.92
C LEU A 309 8.90 -16.97 -5.32
N TRP A 310 8.22 -18.09 -5.55
CA TRP A 310 8.24 -18.74 -6.86
C TRP A 310 7.47 -17.98 -7.94
N ALA A 311 6.32 -17.37 -7.58
CA ALA A 311 5.47 -16.66 -8.51
C ALA A 311 6.02 -15.26 -8.88
N GLY A 312 6.74 -14.60 -7.96
CA GLY A 312 7.25 -13.24 -8.16
C GLY A 312 6.13 -12.28 -8.59
N ARG A 313 6.37 -11.49 -9.63
CA ARG A 313 5.36 -10.56 -10.17
C ARG A 313 4.07 -11.23 -10.68
N LYS A 314 4.10 -12.52 -11.00
CA LYS A 314 2.91 -13.29 -11.37
C LYS A 314 1.99 -13.60 -10.19
N ALA A 315 2.39 -13.30 -8.96
CA ALA A 315 1.50 -13.34 -7.80
C ALA A 315 0.44 -12.24 -7.83
N TYR A 316 0.70 -11.15 -8.55
CA TYR A 316 -0.27 -10.07 -8.70
C TYR A 316 -1.43 -10.47 -9.62
N THR A 317 -2.60 -9.92 -9.36
CA THR A 317 -3.79 -10.12 -10.20
C THR A 317 -3.51 -9.64 -11.62
N GLU A 318 -3.91 -10.44 -12.59
CA GLU A 318 -3.69 -10.16 -14.02
C GLU A 318 -4.26 -8.78 -14.41
N GLY A 319 -3.49 -8.02 -15.18
CA GLY A 319 -3.86 -6.68 -15.61
C GLY A 319 -3.64 -5.57 -14.57
N SER A 320 -3.46 -5.88 -13.27
CA SER A 320 -3.36 -4.84 -12.23
C SER A 320 -2.11 -3.97 -12.38
N LEU A 321 -0.93 -4.56 -12.44
CA LEU A 321 0.32 -3.81 -12.57
C LEU A 321 0.46 -3.12 -13.94
N PRO A 322 0.15 -3.77 -15.08
CA PRO A 322 0.13 -3.10 -16.38
C PRO A 322 -0.79 -1.88 -16.44
N LEU A 323 -2.00 -1.96 -15.88
CA LEU A 323 -2.93 -0.83 -15.83
C LEU A 323 -2.34 0.36 -15.06
N ILE A 324 -1.78 0.11 -13.86
CA ILE A 324 -1.16 1.16 -13.02
C ILE A 324 0.03 1.78 -13.76
N ILE A 325 0.87 0.97 -14.39
CA ILE A 325 2.03 1.43 -15.17
C ILE A 325 1.60 2.32 -16.34
N ASP A 326 0.63 1.85 -17.13
CA ASP A 326 0.14 2.60 -18.29
C ASP A 326 -0.52 3.91 -17.85
N TRP A 327 -1.27 3.90 -16.75
CA TRP A 327 -1.86 5.10 -16.20
C TRP A 327 -0.80 6.11 -15.72
N ILE A 328 0.23 5.68 -14.97
CA ILE A 328 1.33 6.55 -14.54
C ILE A 328 2.02 7.19 -15.77
N LYS A 329 2.20 6.43 -16.84
CA LYS A 329 2.84 6.87 -18.09
C LYS A 329 1.93 7.69 -19.01
N ASN A 330 0.77 8.14 -18.54
CA ASN A 330 -0.23 8.89 -19.33
C ASN A 330 -0.72 8.16 -20.59
N LYS A 331 -0.66 6.84 -20.61
CA LYS A 331 -1.41 6.06 -21.56
C LYS A 331 -2.84 5.91 -21.00
N ASN A 332 -3.85 6.07 -21.74
CA ASN A 332 -5.24 5.98 -21.30
C ASN A 332 -5.68 4.50 -21.24
N PRO A 333 -5.47 3.78 -20.13
CA PRO A 333 -5.91 2.39 -20.03
C PRO A 333 -7.43 2.31 -20.04
N ASP A 334 -7.96 1.19 -20.53
CA ASP A 334 -9.40 0.93 -20.49
C ASP A 334 -9.81 0.53 -19.07
N PHE A 335 -10.65 1.34 -18.43
CA PHE A 335 -11.20 1.07 -17.10
C PHE A 335 -12.56 0.36 -17.14
N SER A 336 -13.16 0.16 -18.32
CA SER A 336 -14.50 -0.40 -18.45
C SER A 336 -14.69 -1.77 -17.77
N PRO A 337 -13.68 -2.69 -17.78
CA PRO A 337 -13.79 -3.97 -17.10
C PRO A 337 -13.83 -3.89 -15.56
N TYR A 338 -13.44 -2.73 -15.01
CA TYR A 338 -13.25 -2.52 -13.56
C TYR A 338 -14.26 -1.53 -12.98
N ASN A 339 -15.24 -1.11 -13.78
CA ASN A 339 -16.31 -0.25 -13.31
C ASN A 339 -17.21 -1.01 -12.33
N MET A 340 -17.53 -0.35 -11.23
CA MET A 340 -18.39 -0.89 -10.19
C MET A 340 -19.68 -0.06 -10.07
N ASP A 341 -20.79 -0.74 -9.86
CA ASP A 341 -22.04 -0.06 -9.52
C ASP A 341 -22.01 0.43 -8.07
N CYS A 342 -22.34 1.70 -7.88
CA CYS A 342 -22.40 2.36 -6.57
C CYS A 342 -23.82 2.58 -6.07
N ASN A 343 -24.78 1.84 -6.55
CA ASN A 343 -26.11 1.80 -5.96
C ASN A 343 -26.02 1.04 -4.62
N LEU A 344 -25.72 1.76 -3.53
CA LEU A 344 -25.67 1.27 -2.14
C LEU A 344 -26.99 1.49 -1.47
#